data_9def0cbb12af2247747534a1557cf9e8
#
_entry.id   9def0cbb12af2247747534a1557cf9e8
#
_cell.length_a   1.000
_cell.length_b   1.000
_cell.length_c   1.000
_cell.angle_alpha   90.00
_cell.angle_beta   90.00
_cell.angle_gamma   90.00
#
_symmetry.space_group_name_H-M   'P 1'
#
loop_
_entity.id
_entity.type
_entity.pdbx_description
1 polymer ?
#
loop_
_entity_poly.entity_id
_entity_poly.type
_entity_poly.pdbx_seq_one_letter_code
_entity_poly.pdbx_strand_id
1 'polypeptide(L)'
;MSETTLRTIAIVLYFIGMLAIGWFAYRKTKNNLDDYMLAGRGLRPSVAALSAGASDMSGWLLMGLPGAIYVSGLIEAWIAIGLTVGAWVNWKIVAPRLRAFTEKAGDSITIPSFFEQRLKDRTRLLRIVCGIIILVFFTFYVSSGMVAAGKFFESSFGLNYLGGMLLVAAITMIYTLFGGFLGATLTDVAQGLLMFAALVAVPIVAVINAGGPSTVINNVSEIDPGLLNLFGSEGFWTFATITSVVSALAWGLGYFGQPHIIVRFMALRTPADATVARRIGVGWMAISALGAVATAIVGISYFSQHADMEPADAETVFLDLAQILFHPFIAGLVLAAVLAAIMSTISSQLVVTSSALIEDLFKIVALRAGSTRTLQDKTYVLLGRLGVLVVAIIAVVLAISPSNSILDLVAFAWAGFGASFGPIVLLTLFWKRLSNWGALFGLLSGAVVAFVWGQVSTPMTDAIYEIIPGFAVNLIVAVVVSRFTFKHDEASDVEFDESVALSRVK
;
A
#
# COMPACT_ATOMS: atom_id res chain seq x y z
N MET A 1 -37.44 -6.03 -8.04
CA MET A 1 -36.43 -6.19 -6.97
C MET A 1 -36.11 -4.80 -6.46
N SER A 2 -35.91 -4.60 -5.15
CA SER A 2 -35.51 -3.31 -4.64
C SER A 2 -34.09 -2.94 -5.11
N GLU A 3 -33.76 -1.66 -5.17
CA GLU A 3 -32.41 -1.18 -5.53
C GLU A 3 -31.34 -1.78 -4.62
N THR A 4 -31.60 -1.77 -3.31
CA THR A 4 -30.71 -2.39 -2.32
C THR A 4 -30.47 -3.87 -2.61
N THR A 5 -31.51 -4.61 -3.01
CA THR A 5 -31.38 -6.04 -3.38
C THR A 5 -30.41 -6.23 -4.56
N LEU A 6 -30.52 -5.41 -5.60
CA LEU A 6 -29.64 -5.50 -6.77
C LEU A 6 -28.18 -5.18 -6.45
N ARG A 7 -27.94 -4.13 -5.62
CA ARG A 7 -26.61 -3.79 -5.13
C ARG A 7 -26.02 -4.93 -4.28
N THR A 8 -26.83 -5.48 -3.37
CA THR A 8 -26.40 -6.60 -2.50
C THR A 8 -26.03 -7.83 -3.32
N ILE A 9 -26.81 -8.18 -4.36
CA ILE A 9 -26.49 -9.30 -5.25
C ILE A 9 -25.13 -9.12 -5.91
N ALA A 10 -24.83 -7.91 -6.43
CA ALA A 10 -23.53 -7.64 -7.05
C ALA A 10 -22.37 -7.84 -6.06
N ILE A 11 -22.51 -7.36 -4.81
CA ILE A 11 -21.49 -7.54 -3.77
C ILE A 11 -21.35 -9.00 -3.35
N VAL A 12 -22.45 -9.73 -3.20
CA VAL A 12 -22.40 -11.17 -2.87
C VAL A 12 -21.71 -11.95 -3.99
N LEU A 13 -21.97 -11.64 -5.25
CA LEU A 13 -21.28 -12.25 -6.41
C LEU A 13 -19.76 -11.94 -6.37
N TYR A 14 -19.40 -10.71 -6.04
CA TYR A 14 -17.99 -10.33 -5.83
C TYR A 14 -17.34 -11.17 -4.73
N PHE A 15 -17.94 -11.29 -3.54
CA PHE A 15 -17.40 -12.09 -2.44
C PHE A 15 -17.26 -13.57 -2.80
N ILE A 16 -18.26 -14.15 -3.48
CA ILE A 16 -18.20 -15.53 -3.99
C ILE A 16 -17.03 -15.70 -4.95
N GLY A 17 -16.83 -14.74 -5.86
CA GLY A 17 -15.70 -14.74 -6.78
C GLY A 17 -14.34 -14.73 -6.05
N MET A 18 -14.19 -13.87 -5.04
CA MET A 18 -12.95 -13.79 -4.24
C MET A 18 -12.66 -15.08 -3.47
N LEU A 19 -13.68 -15.65 -2.83
CA LEU A 19 -13.56 -16.94 -2.14
C LEU A 19 -13.23 -18.09 -3.10
N ALA A 20 -13.82 -18.11 -4.30
CA ALA A 20 -13.52 -19.10 -5.33
C ALA A 20 -12.06 -19.01 -5.82
N ILE A 21 -11.54 -17.79 -6.06
CA ILE A 21 -10.14 -17.58 -6.43
C ILE A 21 -9.22 -18.01 -5.29
N GLY A 22 -9.53 -17.63 -4.05
CA GLY A 22 -8.77 -18.04 -2.87
C GLY A 22 -8.73 -19.57 -2.71
N TRP A 23 -9.84 -20.25 -2.92
CA TRP A 23 -9.93 -21.71 -2.91
C TRP A 23 -9.10 -22.38 -4.01
N PHE A 24 -9.17 -21.82 -5.23
CA PHE A 24 -8.34 -22.28 -6.35
C PHE A 24 -6.85 -22.14 -6.06
N ALA A 25 -6.43 -21.01 -5.51
CA ALA A 25 -5.04 -20.78 -5.12
C ALA A 25 -4.60 -21.75 -4.02
N TYR A 26 -5.44 -21.97 -2.99
CA TYR A 26 -5.17 -22.94 -1.92
C TYR A 26 -4.86 -24.34 -2.47
N ARG A 27 -5.63 -24.79 -3.48
CA ARG A 27 -5.41 -26.09 -4.11
C ARG A 27 -4.09 -26.18 -4.90
N LYS A 28 -3.58 -25.04 -5.38
CA LYS A 28 -2.34 -24.96 -6.19
C LYS A 28 -1.09 -24.71 -5.35
N THR A 29 -1.23 -24.12 -4.18
CA THR A 29 -0.09 -23.82 -3.30
C THR A 29 0.49 -25.11 -2.74
N LYS A 30 1.77 -25.35 -2.97
CA LYS A 30 2.49 -26.46 -2.35
C LYS A 30 2.69 -26.15 -0.86
N ASN A 31 2.79 -27.23 -0.06
CA ASN A 31 2.96 -27.12 1.41
C ASN A 31 4.40 -26.78 1.81
N ASN A 32 5.08 -25.88 1.08
CA ASN A 32 6.38 -25.34 1.44
C ASN A 32 6.30 -23.82 1.66
N LEU A 33 7.21 -23.28 2.44
CA LEU A 33 7.22 -21.87 2.83
C LEU A 33 7.49 -20.94 1.64
N ASP A 34 8.36 -21.32 0.72
CA ASP A 34 8.74 -20.49 -0.44
C ASP A 34 7.55 -20.27 -1.37
N ASP A 35 6.77 -21.32 -1.65
CA ASP A 35 5.55 -21.19 -2.45
C ASP A 35 4.47 -20.38 -1.70
N TYR A 36 4.36 -20.58 -0.37
CA TYR A 36 3.38 -19.86 0.44
C TYR A 36 3.70 -18.37 0.53
N MET A 37 4.97 -17.98 0.61
CA MET A 37 5.42 -16.60 0.84
C MET A 37 5.77 -15.82 -0.42
N LEU A 38 6.17 -16.49 -1.52
CA LEU A 38 6.70 -15.83 -2.71
C LEU A 38 6.23 -16.47 -4.04
N ALA A 39 5.29 -17.43 -4.00
CA ALA A 39 4.82 -18.18 -5.17
C ALA A 39 5.97 -18.75 -6.04
N GLY A 40 7.06 -19.21 -5.41
CA GLY A 40 8.22 -19.79 -6.07
C GLY A 40 8.90 -18.87 -7.09
N ARG A 41 8.82 -17.56 -6.94
CA ARG A 41 9.34 -16.54 -7.89
C ARG A 41 8.83 -16.72 -9.32
N GLY A 42 7.56 -17.13 -9.48
CA GLY A 42 6.95 -17.47 -10.76
C GLY A 42 6.04 -16.40 -11.36
N LEU A 43 5.98 -15.20 -10.80
CA LEU A 43 5.01 -14.19 -11.24
C LEU A 43 5.33 -13.63 -12.62
N ARG A 44 4.32 -13.67 -13.51
CA ARG A 44 4.38 -12.97 -14.80
C ARG A 44 4.35 -11.46 -14.59
N PRO A 45 4.96 -10.66 -15.49
CA PRO A 45 5.03 -9.20 -15.36
C PRO A 45 3.68 -8.51 -15.13
N SER A 46 2.65 -8.91 -15.87
CA SER A 46 1.29 -8.34 -15.73
C SER A 46 0.67 -8.66 -14.38
N VAL A 47 0.86 -9.89 -13.88
CA VAL A 47 0.35 -10.31 -12.58
C VAL A 47 1.05 -9.57 -11.46
N ALA A 48 2.38 -9.47 -11.50
CA ALA A 48 3.16 -8.72 -10.52
C ALA A 48 2.80 -7.23 -10.52
N ALA A 49 2.61 -6.62 -11.70
CA ALA A 49 2.24 -5.22 -11.85
C ALA A 49 0.86 -4.91 -11.28
N LEU A 50 -0.16 -5.68 -11.64
CA LEU A 50 -1.52 -5.47 -11.16
C LEU A 50 -1.67 -5.80 -9.68
N SER A 51 -0.99 -6.86 -9.21
CA SER A 51 -0.98 -7.19 -7.78
C SER A 51 -0.25 -6.11 -6.96
N ALA A 52 0.89 -5.58 -7.41
CA ALA A 52 1.55 -4.48 -6.74
C ALA A 52 0.66 -3.25 -6.67
N GLY A 53 0.02 -2.85 -7.77
CA GLY A 53 -0.90 -1.72 -7.81
C GLY A 53 -2.14 -1.93 -6.93
N ALA A 54 -2.81 -3.07 -7.04
CA ALA A 54 -4.00 -3.36 -6.25
C ALA A 54 -3.70 -3.52 -4.75
N SER A 55 -2.50 -4.00 -4.38
CA SER A 55 -2.10 -4.09 -2.97
C SER A 55 -1.74 -2.75 -2.34
N ASP A 56 -1.37 -1.78 -3.16
CA ASP A 56 -1.03 -0.41 -2.77
C ASP A 56 -2.29 0.46 -2.65
N MET A 57 -3.13 0.43 -3.68
CA MET A 57 -4.29 1.29 -3.81
C MET A 57 -5.47 0.77 -2.99
N SER A 58 -5.47 1.10 -1.70
CA SER A 58 -6.52 0.76 -0.73
C SER A 58 -7.73 1.71 -0.82
N GLY A 59 -8.52 1.76 0.23
CA GLY A 59 -9.60 2.74 0.37
C GLY A 59 -9.17 4.21 0.19
N TRP A 60 -7.88 4.52 0.37
CA TRP A 60 -7.39 5.87 0.18
C TRP A 60 -7.58 6.40 -1.26
N LEU A 61 -7.47 5.54 -2.28
CA LEU A 61 -7.60 5.97 -3.68
C LEU A 61 -9.04 6.24 -4.09
N LEU A 62 -10.01 5.46 -3.58
CA LEU A 62 -11.42 5.60 -3.97
C LEU A 62 -12.25 6.41 -2.97
N MET A 63 -11.74 6.65 -1.77
CA MET A 63 -12.42 7.39 -0.71
C MET A 63 -11.56 8.55 -0.22
N GLY A 64 -10.37 8.29 0.34
CA GLY A 64 -9.53 9.29 0.98
C GLY A 64 -9.08 10.41 0.04
N LEU A 65 -8.42 10.09 -1.08
CA LEU A 65 -7.95 11.10 -2.04
C LEU A 65 -9.09 11.86 -2.70
N PRO A 66 -10.17 11.22 -3.20
CA PRO A 66 -11.34 11.97 -3.68
C PRO A 66 -11.95 12.87 -2.62
N GLY A 67 -12.04 12.42 -1.36
CA GLY A 67 -12.52 13.22 -0.25
C GLY A 67 -11.66 14.46 0.02
N ALA A 68 -10.34 14.29 0.07
CA ALA A 68 -9.40 15.39 0.25
C ALA A 68 -9.51 16.44 -0.88
N ILE A 69 -9.58 15.99 -2.13
CA ILE A 69 -9.74 16.88 -3.29
C ILE A 69 -11.12 17.55 -3.29
N TYR A 70 -12.16 16.84 -2.87
CA TYR A 70 -13.52 17.39 -2.76
C TYR A 70 -13.57 18.60 -1.81
N VAL A 71 -12.78 18.55 -0.72
CA VAL A 71 -12.71 19.63 0.29
C VAL A 71 -11.71 20.71 -0.11
N SER A 72 -10.51 20.33 -0.57
CA SER A 72 -9.35 21.24 -0.71
C SER A 72 -8.99 21.57 -2.16
N GLY A 73 -9.62 20.92 -3.15
CA GLY A 73 -9.34 21.11 -4.56
C GLY A 73 -8.09 20.38 -5.05
N LEU A 74 -7.61 20.80 -6.24
CA LEU A 74 -6.52 20.14 -6.96
C LEU A 74 -5.16 20.20 -6.28
N ILE A 75 -4.99 20.96 -5.20
CA ILE A 75 -3.73 20.98 -4.44
C ILE A 75 -3.42 19.57 -3.87
N GLU A 76 -4.43 18.79 -3.52
CA GLU A 76 -4.25 17.42 -3.04
C GLU A 76 -3.86 16.43 -4.17
N ALA A 77 -4.04 16.79 -5.44
CA ALA A 77 -3.63 15.96 -6.56
C ALA A 77 -2.10 15.76 -6.65
N TRP A 78 -1.29 16.58 -5.95
CA TRP A 78 0.14 16.36 -5.83
C TRP A 78 0.49 15.03 -5.16
N ILE A 79 -0.41 14.47 -4.31
CA ILE A 79 -0.27 13.11 -3.76
C ILE A 79 -0.25 12.09 -4.90
N ALA A 80 -1.22 12.15 -5.82
CA ALA A 80 -1.30 11.25 -6.97
C ALA A 80 -0.09 11.39 -7.90
N ILE A 81 0.38 12.62 -8.12
CA ILE A 81 1.58 12.91 -8.92
C ILE A 81 2.83 12.32 -8.24
N GLY A 82 3.03 12.60 -6.96
CA GLY A 82 4.16 12.09 -6.17
C GLY A 82 4.21 10.57 -6.17
N LEU A 83 3.08 9.93 -5.91
CA LEU A 83 2.95 8.47 -5.92
C LEU A 83 3.23 7.88 -7.31
N THR A 84 2.69 8.44 -8.38
CA THR A 84 2.93 7.96 -9.76
C THR A 84 4.41 8.05 -10.13
N VAL A 85 5.06 9.17 -9.82
CA VAL A 85 6.50 9.35 -10.04
C VAL A 85 7.32 8.40 -9.18
N GLY A 86 6.99 8.28 -7.89
CA GLY A 86 7.64 7.36 -6.97
C GLY A 86 7.55 5.90 -7.43
N ALA A 87 6.37 5.46 -7.84
CA ALA A 87 6.16 4.13 -8.41
C ALA A 87 6.99 3.91 -9.67
N TRP A 88 7.02 4.89 -10.60
CA TRP A 88 7.81 4.79 -11.81
C TRP A 88 9.31 4.64 -11.50
N VAL A 89 9.85 5.45 -10.59
CA VAL A 89 11.25 5.35 -10.17
C VAL A 89 11.51 4.01 -9.51
N ASN A 90 10.64 3.57 -8.58
CA ASN A 90 10.77 2.31 -7.86
C ASN A 90 10.81 1.10 -8.83
N TRP A 91 9.87 1.02 -9.76
CA TRP A 91 9.86 -0.01 -10.79
C TRP A 91 11.07 0.06 -11.74
N LYS A 92 11.62 1.25 -12.01
CA LYS A 92 12.74 1.45 -12.93
C LYS A 92 14.07 1.04 -12.33
N ILE A 93 14.33 1.44 -11.07
CA ILE A 93 15.66 1.29 -10.48
C ILE A 93 15.70 0.23 -9.38
N VAL A 94 14.63 0.08 -8.57
CA VAL A 94 14.62 -0.88 -7.45
C VAL A 94 14.23 -2.27 -7.92
N ALA A 95 13.15 -2.43 -8.67
CA ALA A 95 12.59 -3.74 -9.00
C ALA A 95 13.60 -4.69 -9.65
N PRO A 96 14.33 -4.33 -10.74
CA PRO A 96 15.28 -5.24 -11.37
C PRO A 96 16.45 -5.57 -10.45
N ARG A 97 16.94 -4.59 -9.66
CA ARG A 97 18.04 -4.82 -8.72
C ARG A 97 17.60 -5.70 -7.55
N LEU A 98 16.46 -5.39 -6.93
CA LEU A 98 15.97 -6.17 -5.80
C LEU A 98 15.73 -7.63 -6.18
N ARG A 99 15.16 -7.87 -7.39
CA ARG A 99 14.99 -9.25 -7.90
C ARG A 99 16.31 -9.99 -8.03
N ALA A 100 17.34 -9.34 -8.61
CA ALA A 100 18.66 -9.92 -8.80
C ALA A 100 19.40 -10.13 -7.47
N PHE A 101 19.38 -9.10 -6.61
CA PHE A 101 20.11 -9.15 -5.33
C PHE A 101 19.52 -10.16 -4.36
N THR A 102 18.19 -10.31 -4.28
CA THR A 102 17.57 -11.30 -3.39
C THR A 102 17.84 -12.73 -3.82
N GLU A 103 18.01 -12.99 -5.13
CA GLU A 103 18.42 -14.30 -5.64
C GLU A 103 19.86 -14.63 -5.22
N LYS A 104 20.80 -13.68 -5.36
CA LYS A 104 22.20 -13.85 -5.00
C LYS A 104 22.43 -13.89 -3.48
N ALA A 105 21.71 -13.07 -2.72
CA ALA A 105 21.80 -13.03 -1.26
C ALA A 105 20.99 -14.17 -0.61
N GLY A 106 21.45 -15.41 -0.82
CA GLY A 106 20.91 -16.61 -0.19
C GLY A 106 19.47 -16.94 -0.56
N ASP A 107 19.03 -16.56 -1.76
CA ASP A 107 17.64 -16.75 -2.23
C ASP A 107 16.58 -16.22 -1.23
N SER A 108 16.81 -15.01 -0.71
CA SER A 108 16.03 -14.43 0.36
C SER A 108 14.56 -14.23 -0.03
N ILE A 109 13.64 -14.71 0.80
CA ILE A 109 12.19 -14.69 0.55
C ILE A 109 11.46 -13.54 1.23
N THR A 110 12.11 -12.83 2.18
CA THR A 110 11.59 -11.64 2.85
C THR A 110 12.58 -10.48 2.76
N ILE A 111 12.11 -9.25 2.91
CA ILE A 111 12.98 -8.07 2.95
C ILE A 111 13.92 -8.10 4.17
N PRO A 112 13.46 -8.46 5.38
CA PRO A 112 14.36 -8.61 6.51
C PRO A 112 15.44 -9.67 6.30
N SER A 113 15.10 -10.82 5.70
CA SER A 113 16.09 -11.87 5.39
C SER A 113 17.09 -11.41 4.32
N PHE A 114 16.65 -10.62 3.35
CA PHE A 114 17.53 -10.01 2.36
C PHE A 114 18.55 -9.09 3.01
N PHE A 115 18.14 -8.21 3.92
CA PHE A 115 19.09 -7.33 4.61
C PHE A 115 20.09 -8.11 5.45
N GLU A 116 19.65 -9.13 6.20
CA GLU A 116 20.54 -10.00 6.97
C GLU A 116 21.60 -10.65 6.09
N GLN A 117 21.20 -11.30 4.99
CA GLN A 117 22.10 -12.02 4.10
C GLN A 117 23.04 -11.07 3.36
N ARG A 118 22.51 -9.98 2.79
CA ARG A 118 23.30 -9.01 2.02
C ARG A 118 24.30 -8.25 2.88
N LEU A 119 23.95 -7.89 4.12
CA LEU A 119 24.81 -7.14 5.03
C LEU A 119 25.59 -8.03 6.00
N LYS A 120 25.50 -9.36 5.83
CA LYS A 120 26.18 -10.37 6.66
C LYS A 120 25.95 -10.16 8.15
N ASP A 121 24.69 -9.84 8.54
CA ASP A 121 24.33 -9.61 9.93
C ASP A 121 24.29 -10.90 10.76
N ARG A 122 25.44 -11.22 11.39
CA ARG A 122 25.57 -12.38 12.28
C ARG A 122 24.74 -12.25 13.55
N THR A 123 24.36 -11.04 13.91
CA THR A 123 23.58 -10.79 15.14
C THR A 123 22.09 -11.07 14.96
N ARG A 124 21.61 -11.10 13.71
CA ARG A 124 20.19 -11.24 13.34
C ARG A 124 19.29 -10.13 13.91
N LEU A 125 19.87 -9.04 14.38
CA LEU A 125 19.12 -7.92 14.93
C LEU A 125 18.34 -7.19 13.86
N LEU A 126 18.91 -7.06 12.65
CA LEU A 126 18.22 -6.47 11.51
C LEU A 126 16.87 -7.17 11.25
N ARG A 127 16.86 -8.51 11.23
CA ARG A 127 15.63 -9.27 11.03
C ARG A 127 14.59 -9.01 12.09
N ILE A 128 14.99 -9.04 13.36
CA ILE A 128 14.09 -8.81 14.50
C ILE A 128 13.50 -7.39 14.45
N VAL A 129 14.36 -6.38 14.25
CA VAL A 129 13.92 -4.98 14.19
C VAL A 129 13.00 -4.74 13.00
N CYS A 130 13.35 -5.23 11.82
CA CYS A 130 12.48 -5.15 10.65
C CYS A 130 11.12 -5.83 10.89
N GLY A 131 11.12 -7.02 11.49
CA GLY A 131 9.89 -7.74 11.82
C GLY A 131 9.00 -6.96 12.78
N ILE A 132 9.56 -6.34 13.81
CA ILE A 132 8.81 -5.48 14.75
C ILE A 132 8.24 -4.25 14.03
N ILE A 133 9.03 -3.56 13.21
CA ILE A 133 8.58 -2.39 12.45
C ILE A 133 7.42 -2.79 11.51
N ILE A 134 7.53 -3.93 10.83
CA ILE A 134 6.48 -4.47 9.96
C ILE A 134 5.19 -4.69 10.76
N LEU A 135 5.27 -5.33 11.92
CA LEU A 135 4.09 -5.59 12.76
C LEU A 135 3.42 -4.28 13.20
N VAL A 136 4.19 -3.32 13.68
CA VAL A 136 3.65 -2.05 14.18
C VAL A 136 2.93 -1.30 13.06
N PHE A 137 3.61 -0.98 11.96
CA PHE A 137 3.03 -0.14 10.93
C PHE A 137 1.95 -0.86 10.10
N PHE A 138 2.04 -2.17 9.88
CA PHE A 138 0.92 -2.88 9.26
C PHE A 138 -0.30 -2.98 10.16
N THR A 139 -0.15 -3.00 11.48
CA THR A 139 -1.31 -2.94 12.38
C THR A 139 -2.09 -1.63 12.16
N PHE A 140 -1.40 -0.49 12.07
CA PHE A 140 -2.03 0.80 11.75
C PHE A 140 -2.61 0.83 10.33
N TYR A 141 -1.89 0.29 9.35
CA TYR A 141 -2.36 0.28 7.97
C TYR A 141 -3.58 -0.63 7.77
N VAL A 142 -3.60 -1.82 8.36
CA VAL A 142 -4.76 -2.71 8.37
C VAL A 142 -5.94 -2.03 9.07
N SER A 143 -5.70 -1.30 10.17
CA SER A 143 -6.73 -0.52 10.86
C SER A 143 -7.36 0.54 9.95
N SER A 144 -6.59 1.26 9.13
CA SER A 144 -7.16 2.21 8.16
C SER A 144 -8.09 1.54 7.15
N GLY A 145 -7.75 0.34 6.69
CA GLY A 145 -8.63 -0.47 5.84
C GLY A 145 -9.91 -0.91 6.55
N MET A 146 -9.84 -1.20 7.85
CA MET A 146 -11.03 -1.53 8.66
C MET A 146 -11.94 -0.30 8.81
N VAL A 147 -11.37 0.89 9.01
CA VAL A 147 -12.13 2.17 9.03
C VAL A 147 -12.84 2.38 7.69
N ALA A 148 -12.12 2.23 6.58
CA ALA A 148 -12.71 2.36 5.25
C ALA A 148 -13.86 1.37 5.03
N ALA A 149 -13.72 0.12 5.49
CA ALA A 149 -14.76 -0.89 5.40
C ALA A 149 -16.00 -0.53 6.23
N GLY A 150 -15.81 0.00 7.43
CA GLY A 150 -16.91 0.47 8.29
C GLY A 150 -17.70 1.62 7.66
N LYS A 151 -16.99 2.67 7.22
CA LYS A 151 -17.59 3.82 6.51
C LYS A 151 -18.30 3.41 5.21
N PHE A 152 -17.72 2.47 4.46
CA PHE A 152 -18.31 1.93 3.24
C PHE A 152 -19.69 1.32 3.49
N PHE A 153 -19.80 0.41 4.46
CA PHE A 153 -21.08 -0.24 4.74
C PHE A 153 -22.11 0.68 5.39
N GLU A 154 -21.66 1.62 6.22
CA GLU A 154 -22.52 2.63 6.83
C GLU A 154 -23.13 3.54 5.74
N SER A 155 -22.31 4.13 4.87
CA SER A 155 -22.76 5.01 3.78
C SER A 155 -23.57 4.26 2.72
N SER A 156 -23.12 3.08 2.26
CA SER A 156 -23.70 2.43 1.09
C SER A 156 -24.96 1.58 1.40
N PHE A 157 -25.07 1.06 2.63
CA PHE A 157 -26.12 0.11 3.02
C PHE A 157 -26.87 0.49 4.30
N GLY A 158 -26.50 1.60 4.94
CA GLY A 158 -27.07 2.00 6.24
C GLY A 158 -26.83 0.96 7.36
N LEU A 159 -25.81 0.11 7.19
CA LEU A 159 -25.45 -0.90 8.19
C LEU A 159 -24.67 -0.24 9.33
N ASN A 160 -24.68 -0.88 10.50
CA ASN A 160 -23.83 -0.45 11.60
C ASN A 160 -22.35 -0.53 11.19
N TYR A 161 -21.58 0.54 11.44
CA TYR A 161 -20.16 0.67 11.16
C TYR A 161 -19.35 -0.57 11.58
N LEU A 162 -19.52 -1.00 12.84
CA LEU A 162 -18.81 -2.16 13.40
C LEU A 162 -19.17 -3.47 12.67
N GLY A 163 -20.44 -3.66 12.32
CA GLY A 163 -20.92 -4.83 11.59
C GLY A 163 -20.30 -4.95 10.20
N GLY A 164 -20.26 -3.83 9.45
CA GLY A 164 -19.62 -3.75 8.12
C GLY A 164 -18.11 -4.01 8.19
N MET A 165 -17.43 -3.39 9.14
CA MET A 165 -16.02 -3.59 9.40
C MET A 165 -15.68 -5.06 9.69
N LEU A 166 -16.41 -5.71 10.61
CA LEU A 166 -16.20 -7.11 10.98
C LEU A 166 -16.50 -8.09 9.82
N LEU A 167 -17.49 -7.78 8.99
CA LEU A 167 -17.81 -8.59 7.82
C LEU A 167 -16.63 -8.62 6.84
N VAL A 168 -16.08 -7.45 6.49
CA VAL A 168 -14.93 -7.36 5.58
C VAL A 168 -13.69 -8.00 6.19
N ALA A 169 -13.43 -7.75 7.49
CA ALA A 169 -12.34 -8.39 8.20
C ALA A 169 -12.42 -9.92 8.13
N ALA A 170 -13.58 -10.50 8.42
CA ALA A 170 -13.78 -11.94 8.41
C ALA A 170 -13.57 -12.55 7.02
N ILE A 171 -14.19 -11.97 5.97
CA ILE A 171 -14.06 -12.47 4.60
C ILE A 171 -12.62 -12.37 4.11
N THR A 172 -11.97 -11.21 4.35
CA THR A 172 -10.57 -10.99 3.95
C THR A 172 -9.64 -11.97 4.62
N MET A 173 -9.81 -12.20 5.93
CA MET A 173 -9.01 -13.17 6.66
C MET A 173 -9.18 -14.60 6.14
N ILE A 174 -10.42 -15.03 5.83
CA ILE A 174 -10.70 -16.39 5.36
C ILE A 174 -9.89 -16.68 4.08
N TYR A 175 -10.02 -15.86 3.03
CA TYR A 175 -9.30 -16.18 1.79
C TYR A 175 -7.79 -15.96 1.89
N THR A 176 -7.35 -15.01 2.73
CA THR A 176 -5.92 -14.69 2.90
C THR A 176 -5.18 -15.81 3.65
N LEU A 177 -5.72 -16.25 4.79
CA LEU A 177 -5.09 -17.27 5.62
C LEU A 177 -4.95 -18.63 4.92
N PHE A 178 -5.86 -18.95 4.00
CA PHE A 178 -5.81 -20.20 3.24
C PHE A 178 -5.05 -20.06 1.92
N GLY A 179 -5.21 -18.95 1.19
CA GLY A 179 -4.64 -18.76 -0.14
C GLY A 179 -3.16 -18.38 -0.18
N GLY A 180 -2.59 -17.85 0.91
CA GLY A 180 -1.21 -17.38 0.98
C GLY A 180 -0.91 -16.28 -0.05
N PHE A 181 0.38 -16.12 -0.42
CA PHE A 181 0.83 -15.10 -1.38
C PHE A 181 0.22 -15.29 -2.78
N LEU A 182 0.12 -16.54 -3.26
CA LEU A 182 -0.50 -16.80 -4.57
C LEU A 182 -1.98 -16.42 -4.57
N GLY A 183 -2.70 -16.73 -3.48
CA GLY A 183 -4.10 -16.38 -3.32
C GLY A 183 -4.32 -14.87 -3.34
N ALA A 184 -3.58 -14.14 -2.52
CA ALA A 184 -3.60 -12.69 -2.51
C ALA A 184 -3.27 -12.11 -3.89
N THR A 185 -2.22 -12.59 -4.56
CA THR A 185 -1.80 -12.10 -5.88
C THR A 185 -2.86 -12.32 -6.97
N LEU A 186 -3.55 -13.47 -6.97
CA LEU A 186 -4.59 -13.76 -7.97
C LEU A 186 -5.88 -12.97 -7.69
N THR A 187 -6.26 -12.80 -6.43
CA THR A 187 -7.38 -11.92 -6.07
C THR A 187 -7.06 -10.47 -6.40
N ASP A 188 -5.83 -10.00 -6.13
CA ASP A 188 -5.39 -8.64 -6.47
C ASP A 188 -5.54 -8.32 -7.97
N VAL A 189 -5.25 -9.28 -8.86
CA VAL A 189 -5.45 -9.07 -10.31
C VAL A 189 -6.91 -8.82 -10.65
N ALA A 190 -7.83 -9.65 -10.14
CA ALA A 190 -9.26 -9.48 -10.38
C ALA A 190 -9.78 -8.17 -9.77
N GLN A 191 -9.34 -7.88 -8.55
CA GLN A 191 -9.68 -6.66 -7.81
C GLN A 191 -9.13 -5.41 -8.49
N GLY A 192 -7.88 -5.43 -8.93
CA GLY A 192 -7.25 -4.32 -9.65
C GLY A 192 -7.95 -4.00 -10.99
N LEU A 193 -8.42 -5.01 -11.72
CA LEU A 193 -9.19 -4.79 -12.93
C LEU A 193 -10.57 -4.19 -12.65
N LEU A 194 -11.23 -4.61 -11.58
CA LEU A 194 -12.51 -4.07 -11.15
C LEU A 194 -12.37 -2.61 -10.70
N MET A 195 -11.33 -2.30 -9.92
CA MET A 195 -11.00 -0.94 -9.49
C MET A 195 -10.74 -0.02 -10.69
N PHE A 196 -9.94 -0.48 -11.66
CA PHE A 196 -9.64 0.27 -12.86
C PHE A 196 -10.91 0.62 -13.64
N ALA A 197 -11.78 -0.38 -13.85
CA ALA A 197 -13.05 -0.17 -14.55
C ALA A 197 -13.93 0.87 -13.84
N ALA A 198 -14.03 0.80 -12.51
CA ALA A 198 -14.81 1.74 -11.72
C ALA A 198 -14.22 3.16 -11.75
N LEU A 199 -12.90 3.30 -11.58
CA LEU A 199 -12.21 4.60 -11.60
C LEU A 199 -12.22 5.29 -12.97
N VAL A 200 -12.40 4.53 -14.05
CA VAL A 200 -12.63 5.10 -15.39
C VAL A 200 -14.11 5.41 -15.62
N ALA A 201 -15.01 4.51 -15.23
CA ALA A 201 -16.43 4.66 -15.54
C ALA A 201 -17.11 5.78 -14.73
N VAL A 202 -16.82 5.87 -13.42
CA VAL A 202 -17.50 6.83 -12.52
C VAL A 202 -17.30 8.28 -12.96
N PRO A 203 -16.07 8.79 -13.18
CA PRO A 203 -15.91 10.18 -13.57
C PRO A 203 -16.49 10.45 -14.98
N ILE A 204 -16.42 9.52 -15.91
CA ILE A 204 -17.01 9.70 -17.26
C ILE A 204 -18.52 9.87 -17.16
N VAL A 205 -19.20 8.96 -16.46
CA VAL A 205 -20.65 9.04 -16.29
C VAL A 205 -21.04 10.29 -15.51
N ALA A 206 -20.28 10.64 -14.47
CA ALA A 206 -20.52 11.82 -13.67
C ALA A 206 -20.38 13.13 -14.48
N VAL A 207 -19.34 13.25 -15.31
CA VAL A 207 -19.14 14.42 -16.21
C VAL A 207 -20.31 14.56 -17.18
N ILE A 208 -20.79 13.45 -17.77
CA ILE A 208 -21.93 13.48 -18.70
C ILE A 208 -23.19 13.98 -17.97
N ASN A 209 -23.44 13.47 -16.77
CA ASN A 209 -24.62 13.86 -15.97
C ASN A 209 -24.53 15.30 -15.44
N ALA A 210 -23.33 15.80 -15.18
CA ALA A 210 -23.10 17.19 -14.75
C ALA A 210 -23.18 18.22 -15.90
N GLY A 211 -23.51 17.79 -17.11
CA GLY A 211 -23.66 18.68 -18.27
C GLY A 211 -22.41 18.88 -19.11
N GLY A 212 -21.38 18.03 -18.92
CA GLY A 212 -20.14 18.03 -19.71
C GLY A 212 -18.95 18.76 -19.04
N PRO A 213 -17.74 18.61 -19.60
CA PRO A 213 -16.52 19.13 -18.99
C PRO A 213 -16.52 20.66 -18.77
N SER A 214 -17.08 21.42 -19.72
CA SER A 214 -17.15 22.89 -19.58
C SER A 214 -18.04 23.33 -18.41
N THR A 215 -19.19 22.65 -18.23
CA THR A 215 -20.10 22.91 -17.12
C THR A 215 -19.43 22.59 -15.77
N VAL A 216 -18.73 21.45 -15.70
CA VAL A 216 -17.98 21.09 -14.47
C VAL A 216 -16.94 22.17 -14.11
N ILE A 217 -16.12 22.60 -15.07
CA ILE A 217 -15.11 23.62 -14.84
C ILE A 217 -15.74 24.95 -14.42
N ASN A 218 -16.79 25.38 -15.09
CA ASN A 218 -17.47 26.65 -14.77
C ASN A 218 -18.07 26.61 -13.35
N ASN A 219 -18.80 25.55 -12.99
CA ASN A 219 -19.43 25.42 -11.68
C ASN A 219 -18.40 25.42 -10.55
N VAL A 220 -17.30 24.68 -10.71
CA VAL A 220 -16.23 24.66 -9.69
C VAL A 220 -15.55 26.03 -9.61
N SER A 221 -15.31 26.72 -10.75
CA SER A 221 -14.74 28.06 -10.78
C SER A 221 -15.65 29.13 -10.16
N GLU A 222 -16.99 28.95 -10.24
CA GLU A 222 -17.96 29.84 -9.60
C GLU A 222 -17.99 29.68 -8.08
N ILE A 223 -17.70 28.49 -7.56
CA ILE A 223 -17.58 28.24 -6.12
C ILE A 223 -16.28 28.85 -5.59
N ASP A 224 -15.15 28.42 -6.11
CA ASP A 224 -13.80 28.95 -5.84
C ASP A 224 -12.83 28.55 -6.98
N PRO A 225 -12.29 29.52 -7.74
CA PRO A 225 -11.27 29.25 -8.77
C PRO A 225 -10.03 28.54 -8.23
N GLY A 226 -9.73 28.67 -6.94
CA GLY A 226 -8.62 28.02 -6.27
C GLY A 226 -8.73 26.50 -6.23
N LEU A 227 -9.96 25.95 -6.23
CA LEU A 227 -10.19 24.50 -6.25
C LEU A 227 -9.67 23.83 -7.54
N LEU A 228 -9.57 24.57 -8.65
CA LEU A 228 -9.00 24.08 -9.91
C LEU A 228 -7.51 24.41 -10.07
N ASN A 229 -6.92 25.09 -9.08
CA ASN A 229 -5.50 25.46 -9.12
C ASN A 229 -4.68 24.42 -8.34
N LEU A 230 -3.64 23.85 -8.98
CA LEU A 230 -2.70 22.93 -8.34
C LEU A 230 -1.93 23.55 -7.15
N PHE A 231 -1.94 24.87 -7.01
CA PHE A 231 -1.30 25.59 -5.91
C PHE A 231 -2.31 26.22 -4.95
N GLY A 232 -3.59 25.86 -5.06
CA GLY A 232 -4.65 26.41 -4.23
C GLY A 232 -4.94 27.90 -4.48
N SER A 233 -5.74 28.51 -3.60
CA SER A 233 -6.16 29.92 -3.71
C SER A 233 -5.06 30.90 -3.32
N GLU A 234 -4.09 30.52 -2.48
CA GLU A 234 -3.04 31.39 -1.96
C GLU A 234 -1.85 31.59 -2.94
N GLY A 235 -1.77 30.78 -3.98
CA GLY A 235 -0.69 30.81 -4.97
C GLY A 235 0.59 30.11 -4.52
N PHE A 236 1.52 29.88 -5.47
CA PHE A 236 2.70 29.02 -5.30
C PHE A 236 3.70 29.49 -4.23
N TRP A 237 3.87 30.81 -4.04
CA TRP A 237 4.99 31.34 -3.25
C TRP A 237 4.70 31.50 -1.76
N THR A 238 3.61 30.96 -1.22
CA THR A 238 3.39 30.96 0.22
C THR A 238 4.10 29.77 0.88
N PHE A 239 4.51 29.93 2.14
CA PHE A 239 5.12 28.84 2.90
C PHE A 239 4.15 27.63 3.03
N ALA A 240 2.87 27.90 3.27
CA ALA A 240 1.85 26.87 3.37
C ALA A 240 1.72 26.07 2.07
N THR A 241 1.61 26.72 0.92
CA THR A 241 1.52 26.03 -0.38
C THR A 241 2.78 25.20 -0.67
N ILE A 242 3.97 25.76 -0.44
CA ILE A 242 5.23 25.03 -0.69
C ILE A 242 5.32 23.80 0.19
N THR A 243 5.00 23.90 1.48
CA THR A 243 5.04 22.74 2.40
C THR A 243 3.99 21.71 2.03
N SER A 244 2.78 22.09 1.66
CA SER A 244 1.73 21.16 1.21
C SER A 244 2.15 20.41 -0.05
N VAL A 245 2.65 21.11 -1.08
CA VAL A 245 3.12 20.49 -2.34
C VAL A 245 4.29 19.54 -2.08
N VAL A 246 5.28 19.96 -1.28
CA VAL A 246 6.44 19.12 -0.94
C VAL A 246 6.02 17.91 -0.13
N SER A 247 5.13 18.07 0.84
CA SER A 247 4.59 16.97 1.65
C SER A 247 3.79 15.98 0.79
N ALA A 248 2.95 16.48 -0.11
CA ALA A 248 2.18 15.65 -1.03
C ALA A 248 3.09 14.87 -2.01
N LEU A 249 4.09 15.52 -2.60
CA LEU A 249 5.07 14.85 -3.46
C LEU A 249 5.90 13.80 -2.71
N ALA A 250 6.19 14.02 -1.44
CA ALA A 250 6.99 13.13 -0.61
C ALA A 250 6.31 11.75 -0.38
N TRP A 251 5.00 11.61 -0.63
CA TRP A 251 4.35 10.29 -0.65
C TRP A 251 5.05 9.32 -1.60
N GLY A 252 5.63 9.81 -2.69
CA GLY A 252 6.43 9.01 -3.62
C GLY A 252 7.64 8.32 -3.00
N LEU A 253 8.22 8.88 -1.92
CA LEU A 253 9.35 8.27 -1.19
C LEU A 253 8.94 6.97 -0.50
N GLY A 254 7.66 6.84 -0.15
CA GLY A 254 7.12 5.67 0.51
C GLY A 254 7.27 4.39 -0.31
N TYR A 255 7.23 4.48 -1.65
CA TYR A 255 7.34 3.30 -2.52
C TYR A 255 8.61 2.48 -2.30
N PHE A 256 9.71 3.14 -1.95
CA PHE A 256 10.98 2.45 -1.72
C PHE A 256 10.97 1.56 -0.48
N GLY A 257 10.04 1.80 0.45
CA GLY A 257 10.00 1.14 1.74
C GLY A 257 8.78 0.24 2.00
N GLN A 258 7.82 0.10 1.08
CA GLN A 258 6.59 -0.69 1.33
C GLN A 258 6.81 -2.18 1.15
N PRO A 259 6.87 -3.00 2.22
CA PRO A 259 7.20 -4.42 2.10
C PRO A 259 6.22 -5.20 1.24
N HIS A 260 4.92 -4.89 1.35
CA HIS A 260 3.85 -5.56 0.59
C HIS A 260 3.90 -5.25 -0.92
N ILE A 261 4.50 -4.13 -1.33
CA ILE A 261 4.69 -3.78 -2.74
C ILE A 261 5.98 -4.42 -3.27
N ILE A 262 7.11 -4.17 -2.60
CA ILE A 262 8.43 -4.56 -3.11
C ILE A 262 8.65 -6.07 -3.09
N VAL A 263 7.89 -6.83 -2.28
CA VAL A 263 7.90 -8.30 -2.34
C VAL A 263 7.44 -8.83 -3.71
N ARG A 264 6.57 -8.10 -4.45
CA ARG A 264 6.17 -8.47 -5.81
C ARG A 264 7.32 -8.35 -6.80
N PHE A 265 8.27 -7.46 -6.55
CA PHE A 265 9.51 -7.36 -7.34
C PHE A 265 10.39 -8.60 -7.16
N MET A 266 10.51 -9.07 -5.92
CA MET A 266 11.25 -10.31 -5.60
C MET A 266 10.60 -11.54 -6.24
N ALA A 267 9.29 -11.54 -6.43
CA ALA A 267 8.51 -12.64 -6.98
C ALA A 267 8.49 -12.69 -8.52
N LEU A 268 9.03 -11.69 -9.24
CA LEU A 268 9.18 -11.71 -10.70
C LEU A 268 10.02 -12.91 -11.15
N ARG A 269 9.73 -13.45 -12.32
CA ARG A 269 10.51 -14.57 -12.89
C ARG A 269 11.95 -14.16 -13.17
N THR A 270 12.14 -12.98 -13.77
CA THR A 270 13.45 -12.45 -14.13
C THR A 270 13.54 -10.96 -13.83
N PRO A 271 14.76 -10.41 -13.64
CA PRO A 271 14.93 -8.94 -13.50
C PRO A 271 14.45 -8.16 -14.73
N ALA A 272 14.57 -8.72 -15.94
CA ALA A 272 14.10 -8.12 -17.19
C ALA A 272 12.59 -7.88 -17.23
N ASP A 273 11.81 -8.78 -16.60
CA ASP A 273 10.36 -8.68 -16.49
C ASP A 273 9.89 -7.38 -15.81
N ALA A 274 10.75 -6.76 -15.00
CA ALA A 274 10.44 -5.47 -14.33
C ALA A 274 10.14 -4.34 -15.32
N THR A 275 10.71 -4.37 -16.53
CA THR A 275 10.45 -3.34 -17.55
C THR A 275 9.02 -3.43 -18.08
N VAL A 276 8.52 -4.62 -18.34
CA VAL A 276 7.14 -4.85 -18.80
C VAL A 276 6.17 -4.56 -17.66
N ALA A 277 6.48 -5.06 -16.46
CA ALA A 277 5.67 -4.82 -15.25
C ALA A 277 5.52 -3.32 -14.97
N ARG A 278 6.62 -2.55 -15.07
CA ARG A 278 6.59 -1.08 -14.92
C ARG A 278 5.59 -0.41 -15.87
N ARG A 279 5.65 -0.74 -17.17
CA ARG A 279 4.76 -0.11 -18.17
C ARG A 279 3.30 -0.37 -17.85
N ILE A 280 2.96 -1.60 -17.45
CA ILE A 280 1.60 -1.99 -17.09
C ILE A 280 1.20 -1.32 -15.76
N GLY A 281 2.00 -1.47 -14.71
CA GLY A 281 1.66 -0.99 -13.37
C GLY A 281 1.56 0.51 -13.28
N VAL A 282 2.52 1.25 -13.85
CA VAL A 282 2.51 2.73 -13.83
C VAL A 282 1.39 3.28 -14.73
N GLY A 283 1.14 2.67 -15.89
CA GLY A 283 0.02 3.06 -16.75
C GLY A 283 -1.33 2.86 -16.07
N TRP A 284 -1.52 1.70 -15.46
CA TRP A 284 -2.71 1.40 -14.65
C TRP A 284 -2.89 2.40 -13.50
N MET A 285 -1.83 2.67 -12.76
CA MET A 285 -1.81 3.60 -11.64
C MET A 285 -2.15 5.04 -12.08
N ALA A 286 -1.49 5.55 -13.11
CA ALA A 286 -1.71 6.92 -13.57
C ALA A 286 -3.15 7.16 -14.02
N ILE A 287 -3.75 6.21 -14.75
CA ILE A 287 -5.15 6.30 -15.19
C ILE A 287 -6.10 6.19 -14.00
N SER A 288 -5.84 5.27 -13.07
CA SER A 288 -6.67 5.10 -11.86
C SER A 288 -6.63 6.35 -10.96
N ALA A 289 -5.44 6.92 -10.74
CA ALA A 289 -5.27 8.14 -9.97
C ALA A 289 -5.95 9.35 -10.64
N LEU A 290 -5.83 9.47 -11.98
CA LEU A 290 -6.54 10.49 -12.73
C LEU A 290 -8.06 10.34 -12.59
N GLY A 291 -8.57 9.11 -12.61
CA GLY A 291 -9.98 8.81 -12.39
C GLY A 291 -10.47 9.23 -11.01
N ALA A 292 -9.68 8.99 -9.96
CA ALA A 292 -9.98 9.42 -8.59
C ALA A 292 -10.04 10.95 -8.48
N VAL A 293 -9.04 11.65 -9.04
CA VAL A 293 -8.98 13.13 -9.09
C VAL A 293 -10.18 13.69 -9.85
N ALA A 294 -10.46 13.14 -11.03
CA ALA A 294 -11.59 13.60 -11.86
C ALA A 294 -12.93 13.39 -11.13
N THR A 295 -13.11 12.25 -10.44
CA THR A 295 -14.33 11.97 -9.67
C THR A 295 -14.58 13.05 -8.61
N ALA A 296 -13.54 13.45 -7.90
CA ALA A 296 -13.67 14.50 -6.86
C ALA A 296 -14.09 15.84 -7.46
N ILE A 297 -13.42 16.30 -8.51
CA ILE A 297 -13.74 17.57 -9.19
C ILE A 297 -15.16 17.58 -9.75
N VAL A 298 -15.56 16.46 -10.38
CA VAL A 298 -16.95 16.34 -10.87
C VAL A 298 -17.95 16.27 -9.70
N GLY A 299 -17.56 15.64 -8.58
CA GLY A 299 -18.37 15.61 -7.35
C GLY A 299 -18.66 17.00 -6.83
N ILE A 300 -17.66 17.90 -6.76
CA ILE A 300 -17.86 19.30 -6.36
C ILE A 300 -18.91 19.97 -7.25
N SER A 301 -18.79 19.83 -8.58
CA SER A 301 -19.74 20.41 -9.53
C SER A 301 -21.14 19.77 -9.45
N TYR A 302 -21.22 18.45 -9.30
CA TYR A 302 -22.50 17.73 -9.25
C TYR A 302 -23.29 18.08 -8.01
N PHE A 303 -22.66 18.05 -6.83
CA PHE A 303 -23.33 18.32 -5.56
C PHE A 303 -23.61 19.81 -5.34
N SER A 304 -22.87 20.72 -5.97
CA SER A 304 -23.25 22.13 -5.98
C SER A 304 -24.59 22.39 -6.69
N GLN A 305 -24.95 21.55 -7.66
CA GLN A 305 -26.23 21.60 -8.38
C GLN A 305 -27.33 20.81 -7.66
N HIS A 306 -26.98 19.89 -6.75
CA HIS A 306 -27.87 18.97 -6.04
C HIS A 306 -27.54 18.93 -4.56
N ALA A 307 -27.66 20.09 -3.89
CA ALA A 307 -27.28 20.25 -2.49
C ALA A 307 -28.05 19.34 -1.51
N ASP A 308 -29.24 18.88 -1.89
CA ASP A 308 -30.04 17.90 -1.16
C ASP A 308 -29.45 16.48 -1.15
N MET A 309 -28.49 16.20 -2.05
CA MET A 309 -27.80 14.92 -2.18
C MET A 309 -26.33 14.99 -1.73
N GLU A 310 -25.89 16.12 -1.15
CA GLU A 310 -24.50 16.31 -0.75
C GLU A 310 -24.03 15.22 0.22
N PRO A 311 -22.80 14.65 0.02
CA PRO A 311 -22.23 13.65 0.91
C PRO A 311 -22.14 14.14 2.35
N ALA A 312 -22.59 13.33 3.30
CA ALA A 312 -22.44 13.61 4.72
C ALA A 312 -20.95 13.52 5.17
N ASP A 313 -20.14 12.74 4.46
CA ASP A 313 -18.70 12.60 4.65
C ASP A 313 -18.03 12.76 3.27
N ALA A 314 -17.10 13.70 3.15
CA ALA A 314 -16.37 13.93 1.90
C ALA A 314 -15.67 12.67 1.36
N GLU A 315 -15.24 11.76 2.23
CA GLU A 315 -14.61 10.48 1.83
C GLU A 315 -15.60 9.52 1.14
N THR A 316 -16.92 9.81 1.15
CA THR A 316 -17.91 8.98 0.45
C THR A 316 -18.33 9.51 -0.93
N VAL A 317 -17.75 10.63 -1.40
CA VAL A 317 -18.11 11.25 -2.68
C VAL A 317 -18.12 10.27 -3.87
N PHE A 318 -17.16 9.36 -3.94
CA PHE A 318 -17.11 8.32 -4.97
C PHE A 318 -18.26 7.32 -4.84
N LEU A 319 -18.58 6.91 -3.60
CA LEU A 319 -19.65 5.97 -3.30
C LEU A 319 -21.02 6.56 -3.65
N ASP A 320 -21.23 7.82 -3.28
CA ASP A 320 -22.52 8.52 -3.47
C ASP A 320 -22.77 8.77 -4.95
N LEU A 321 -21.79 9.25 -5.71
CA LEU A 321 -21.89 9.38 -7.16
C LEU A 321 -22.19 8.02 -7.84
N ALA A 322 -21.54 6.95 -7.40
CA ALA A 322 -21.79 5.62 -7.95
C ALA A 322 -23.23 5.17 -7.70
N GLN A 323 -23.78 5.43 -6.52
CA GLN A 323 -25.14 5.04 -6.14
C GLN A 323 -26.21 5.88 -6.85
N ILE A 324 -25.95 7.16 -7.09
CA ILE A 324 -26.89 8.10 -7.71
C ILE A 324 -26.91 7.90 -9.24
N LEU A 325 -25.76 7.73 -9.87
CA LEU A 325 -25.62 7.83 -11.32
C LEU A 325 -25.77 6.51 -12.08
N PHE A 326 -25.63 5.38 -11.40
CA PHE A 326 -25.65 4.08 -12.07
C PHE A 326 -26.90 3.27 -11.77
N HIS A 327 -27.30 2.43 -12.74
CA HIS A 327 -28.31 1.39 -12.47
C HIS A 327 -27.90 0.57 -11.22
N PRO A 328 -28.80 0.22 -10.30
CA PRO A 328 -28.48 -0.35 -9.00
C PRO A 328 -27.54 -1.57 -9.02
N PHE A 329 -27.65 -2.46 -10.01
CA PHE A 329 -26.74 -3.59 -10.16
C PHE A 329 -25.32 -3.14 -10.53
N ILE A 330 -25.19 -2.18 -11.47
CA ILE A 330 -23.87 -1.62 -11.85
C ILE A 330 -23.28 -0.81 -10.69
N ALA A 331 -24.10 -0.02 -10.00
CA ALA A 331 -23.67 0.64 -8.76
C ALA A 331 -23.10 -0.36 -7.75
N GLY A 332 -23.74 -1.51 -7.58
CA GLY A 332 -23.24 -2.59 -6.74
C GLY A 332 -21.87 -3.15 -7.20
N LEU A 333 -21.60 -3.24 -8.51
CA LEU A 333 -20.28 -3.62 -9.03
C LEU A 333 -19.22 -2.52 -8.80
N VAL A 334 -19.60 -1.24 -8.94
CA VAL A 334 -18.71 -0.11 -8.63
C VAL A 334 -18.41 -0.07 -7.12
N LEU A 335 -19.40 -0.30 -6.26
CA LEU A 335 -19.22 -0.44 -4.83
C LEU A 335 -18.32 -1.64 -4.48
N ALA A 336 -18.45 -2.77 -5.21
CA ALA A 336 -17.55 -3.90 -5.06
C ALA A 336 -16.10 -3.55 -5.42
N ALA A 337 -15.85 -2.59 -6.32
CA ALA A 337 -14.51 -2.09 -6.62
C ALA A 337 -13.87 -1.36 -5.42
N VAL A 338 -14.66 -0.65 -4.62
CA VAL A 338 -14.17 -0.02 -3.37
C VAL A 338 -13.82 -1.08 -2.35
N LEU A 339 -14.67 -2.11 -2.17
CA LEU A 339 -14.34 -3.26 -1.33
C LEU A 339 -13.10 -4.00 -1.85
N ALA A 340 -12.94 -4.11 -3.16
CA ALA A 340 -11.77 -4.71 -3.78
C ALA A 340 -10.49 -3.97 -3.38
N ALA A 341 -10.49 -2.64 -3.41
CA ALA A 341 -9.37 -1.81 -2.98
C ALA A 341 -9.01 -2.03 -1.50
N ILE A 342 -10.00 -2.01 -0.64
CA ILE A 342 -9.81 -2.24 0.80
C ILE A 342 -9.26 -3.63 1.07
N MET A 343 -9.88 -4.66 0.50
CA MET A 343 -9.58 -6.06 0.80
C MET A 343 -8.26 -6.53 0.19
N SER A 344 -7.88 -6.06 -1.01
CA SER A 344 -6.59 -6.40 -1.65
C SER A 344 -5.41 -5.92 -0.80
N THR A 345 -5.50 -4.70 -0.30
CA THR A 345 -4.45 -4.12 0.55
C THR A 345 -4.35 -4.85 1.88
N ILE A 346 -5.46 -5.05 2.59
CA ILE A 346 -5.48 -5.79 3.87
C ILE A 346 -4.90 -7.20 3.67
N SER A 347 -5.34 -7.94 2.64
CA SER A 347 -4.85 -9.30 2.40
C SER A 347 -3.34 -9.34 2.15
N SER A 348 -2.83 -8.41 1.35
CA SER A 348 -1.42 -8.29 1.03
C SER A 348 -0.55 -7.96 2.25
N GLN A 349 -1.02 -7.06 3.10
CA GLN A 349 -0.37 -6.70 4.36
C GLN A 349 -0.37 -7.87 5.34
N LEU A 350 -1.47 -8.60 5.46
CA LEU A 350 -1.59 -9.78 6.33
C LEU A 350 -0.65 -10.92 5.87
N VAL A 351 -0.48 -11.14 4.56
CA VAL A 351 0.47 -12.13 4.03
C VAL A 351 1.90 -11.77 4.40
N VAL A 352 2.31 -10.51 4.22
CA VAL A 352 3.66 -10.06 4.59
C VAL A 352 3.87 -10.09 6.11
N THR A 353 2.84 -9.73 6.88
CA THR A 353 2.85 -9.86 8.34
C THR A 353 3.05 -11.30 8.78
N SER A 354 2.36 -12.27 8.15
CA SER A 354 2.56 -13.70 8.40
C SER A 354 4.00 -14.12 8.12
N SER A 355 4.55 -13.66 6.99
CA SER A 355 5.94 -13.95 6.60
C SER A 355 6.94 -13.41 7.63
N ALA A 356 6.77 -12.16 8.06
CA ALA A 356 7.61 -11.54 9.07
C ALA A 356 7.53 -12.26 10.43
N LEU A 357 6.33 -12.65 10.85
CA LEU A 357 6.14 -13.41 12.09
C LEU A 357 6.85 -14.77 12.04
N ILE A 358 6.70 -15.52 10.94
CA ILE A 358 7.26 -16.87 10.82
C ILE A 358 8.78 -16.80 10.62
N GLU A 359 9.23 -16.13 9.55
CA GLU A 359 10.62 -16.15 9.12
C GLU A 359 11.50 -15.26 9.97
N ASP A 360 11.02 -14.05 10.26
CA ASP A 360 11.89 -13.01 10.79
C ASP A 360 11.82 -12.91 12.32
N LEU A 361 10.76 -13.41 12.96
CA LEU A 361 10.63 -13.40 14.41
C LEU A 361 10.66 -14.82 15.01
N PHE A 362 9.70 -15.70 14.73
CA PHE A 362 9.61 -17.00 15.41
C PHE A 362 10.82 -17.89 15.17
N LYS A 363 11.25 -18.04 13.92
CA LYS A 363 12.44 -18.85 13.60
C LYS A 363 13.70 -18.27 14.25
N ILE A 364 13.87 -16.96 14.21
CA ILE A 364 15.08 -16.30 14.72
C ILE A 364 15.15 -16.32 16.24
N VAL A 365 14.03 -16.06 16.92
CA VAL A 365 13.96 -16.13 18.39
C VAL A 365 14.21 -17.56 18.86
N ALA A 366 13.62 -18.58 18.19
CA ALA A 366 13.87 -19.98 18.51
C ALA A 366 15.36 -20.38 18.36
N LEU A 367 15.99 -19.96 17.26
CA LEU A 367 17.43 -20.20 17.03
C LEU A 367 18.33 -19.50 18.08
N ARG A 368 17.99 -18.27 18.48
CA ARG A 368 18.73 -17.55 19.55
C ARG A 368 18.57 -18.19 20.91
N ALA A 369 17.40 -18.75 21.20
CA ALA A 369 17.15 -19.48 22.45
C ALA A 369 17.85 -20.84 22.53
N GLY A 370 18.70 -21.19 21.54
CA GLY A 370 19.43 -22.46 21.50
C GLY A 370 18.59 -23.66 21.15
N SER A 371 17.39 -23.45 20.61
CA SER A 371 16.54 -24.52 20.13
C SER A 371 17.12 -25.15 18.88
N THR A 372 17.60 -26.38 19.01
CA THR A 372 18.05 -27.22 17.86
C THR A 372 16.85 -27.91 17.17
N ARG A 373 15.67 -27.83 17.75
CA ARG A 373 14.44 -28.39 17.16
C ARG A 373 13.85 -27.39 16.17
N THR A 374 14.05 -27.63 14.88
CA THR A 374 13.23 -27.01 13.85
C THR A 374 11.82 -27.58 13.96
N LEU A 375 10.81 -26.71 14.21
CA LEU A 375 9.41 -27.11 14.13
C LEU A 375 9.11 -27.53 12.68
N GLN A 376 8.12 -28.40 12.51
CA GLN A 376 7.64 -28.73 11.16
C GLN A 376 7.07 -27.48 10.48
N ASP A 377 7.22 -27.35 9.17
CA ASP A 377 6.69 -26.21 8.40
C ASP A 377 5.21 -25.93 8.66
N LYS A 378 4.40 -26.99 8.84
CA LYS A 378 2.98 -26.87 9.21
C LYS A 378 2.76 -26.11 10.53
N THR A 379 3.63 -26.31 11.51
CA THR A 379 3.54 -25.61 12.81
C THR A 379 3.92 -24.13 12.66
N TYR A 380 4.94 -23.82 11.87
CA TYR A 380 5.28 -22.42 11.57
C TYR A 380 4.15 -21.71 10.84
N VAL A 381 3.54 -22.34 9.84
CA VAL A 381 2.37 -21.79 9.14
C VAL A 381 1.20 -21.54 10.09
N LEU A 382 0.93 -22.47 11.01
CA LEU A 382 -0.12 -22.29 12.02
C LEU A 382 0.18 -21.09 12.95
N LEU A 383 1.40 -20.99 13.45
CA LEU A 383 1.83 -19.87 14.29
C LEU A 383 1.72 -18.53 13.56
N GLY A 384 2.10 -18.49 12.26
CA GLY A 384 1.93 -17.32 11.42
C GLY A 384 0.46 -16.91 11.28
N ARG A 385 -0.44 -17.89 11.04
CA ARG A 385 -1.90 -17.64 10.98
C ARG A 385 -2.46 -17.10 12.28
N LEU A 386 -2.06 -17.65 13.42
CA LEU A 386 -2.46 -17.16 14.73
C LEU A 386 -1.94 -15.74 14.99
N GLY A 387 -0.70 -15.46 14.63
CA GLY A 387 -0.12 -14.12 14.76
C GLY A 387 -0.85 -13.08 13.90
N VAL A 388 -1.18 -13.43 12.66
CA VAL A 388 -2.01 -12.58 11.78
C VAL A 388 -3.38 -12.32 12.38
N LEU A 389 -4.01 -13.33 12.98
CA LEU A 389 -5.29 -13.15 13.66
C LEU A 389 -5.18 -12.14 14.82
N VAL A 390 -4.11 -12.21 15.61
CA VAL A 390 -3.86 -11.25 16.70
C VAL A 390 -3.69 -9.83 16.15
N VAL A 391 -2.88 -9.66 15.09
CA VAL A 391 -2.70 -8.35 14.43
C VAL A 391 -4.03 -7.82 13.90
N ALA A 392 -4.84 -8.66 13.25
CA ALA A 392 -6.14 -8.27 12.76
C ALA A 392 -7.11 -7.84 13.89
N ILE A 393 -7.10 -8.55 15.02
CA ILE A 393 -7.90 -8.17 16.20
C ILE A 393 -7.45 -6.80 16.73
N ILE A 394 -6.14 -6.57 16.87
CA ILE A 394 -5.62 -5.27 17.33
C ILE A 394 -6.03 -4.16 16.35
N ALA A 395 -5.91 -4.40 15.05
CA ALA A 395 -6.31 -3.44 14.01
C ALA A 395 -7.81 -3.11 14.08
N VAL A 396 -8.66 -4.11 14.31
CA VAL A 396 -10.12 -3.91 14.54
C VAL A 396 -10.35 -3.06 15.78
N VAL A 397 -9.68 -3.34 16.89
CA VAL A 397 -9.82 -2.56 18.13
C VAL A 397 -9.43 -1.10 17.92
N LEU A 398 -8.34 -0.83 17.20
CA LEU A 398 -7.92 0.53 16.85
C LEU A 398 -8.92 1.24 15.94
N ALA A 399 -9.65 0.49 15.11
CA ALA A 399 -10.62 1.01 14.16
C ALA A 399 -12.04 1.25 14.74
N ILE A 400 -12.32 0.87 16.00
CA ILE A 400 -13.67 0.98 16.59
C ILE A 400 -14.17 2.43 16.63
N SER A 401 -13.28 3.38 16.94
CA SER A 401 -13.61 4.80 17.05
C SER A 401 -12.53 5.62 16.34
N PRO A 402 -12.58 5.73 15.00
CA PRO A 402 -11.59 6.48 14.26
C PRO A 402 -11.69 7.97 14.58
N SER A 403 -10.56 8.59 14.88
CA SER A 403 -10.45 10.05 15.11
C SER A 403 -10.02 10.83 13.88
N ASN A 404 -9.47 10.13 12.86
CA ASN A 404 -8.84 10.73 11.70
C ASN A 404 -9.48 10.23 10.40
N SER A 405 -9.23 10.94 9.30
CA SER A 405 -9.62 10.51 7.96
C SER A 405 -8.93 9.20 7.56
N ILE A 406 -9.47 8.51 6.56
CA ILE A 406 -8.82 7.32 5.97
C ILE A 406 -7.45 7.70 5.42
N LEU A 407 -7.36 8.87 4.76
CA LEU A 407 -6.12 9.36 4.17
C LEU A 407 -5.03 9.57 5.22
N ASP A 408 -5.35 10.20 6.37
CA ASP A 408 -4.40 10.44 7.47
C ASP A 408 -3.89 9.13 8.09
N LEU A 409 -4.79 8.17 8.32
CA LEU A 409 -4.42 6.86 8.86
C LEU A 409 -3.48 6.09 7.92
N VAL A 410 -3.72 6.17 6.62
CA VAL A 410 -2.85 5.59 5.60
C VAL A 410 -1.52 6.35 5.54
N ALA A 411 -1.55 7.68 5.56
CA ALA A 411 -0.37 8.54 5.53
C ALA A 411 0.63 8.14 6.63
N PHE A 412 0.15 8.01 7.87
CA PHE A 412 0.99 7.62 9.01
C PHE A 412 1.70 6.27 8.81
N ALA A 413 0.95 5.24 8.39
CA ALA A 413 1.52 3.92 8.16
C ALA A 413 2.47 3.90 6.95
N TRP A 414 2.12 4.61 5.87
CA TRP A 414 2.91 4.78 4.67
C TRP A 414 4.25 5.46 4.95
N ALA A 415 4.21 6.54 5.74
CA ALA A 415 5.40 7.25 6.19
C ALA A 415 6.30 6.38 7.07
N GLY A 416 5.72 5.62 7.98
CA GLY A 416 6.47 4.72 8.85
C GLY A 416 7.30 3.70 8.08
N PHE A 417 6.73 3.09 7.05
CA PHE A 417 7.46 2.18 6.17
C PHE A 417 8.45 2.93 5.25
N GLY A 418 8.02 4.01 4.62
CA GLY A 418 8.85 4.78 3.72
C GLY A 418 10.10 5.34 4.41
N ALA A 419 9.94 5.90 5.60
CA ALA A 419 11.02 6.46 6.39
C ALA A 419 11.97 5.40 6.97
N SER A 420 11.44 4.24 7.38
CA SER A 420 12.28 3.18 7.95
C SER A 420 12.98 2.34 6.88
N PHE A 421 12.26 1.78 5.93
CA PHE A 421 12.82 0.84 4.94
C PHE A 421 13.38 1.54 3.70
N GLY A 422 12.78 2.66 3.26
CA GLY A 422 13.11 3.29 1.99
C GLY A 422 14.60 3.59 1.79
N PRO A 423 15.25 4.37 2.68
CA PRO A 423 16.67 4.65 2.57
C PRO A 423 17.53 3.38 2.61
N ILE A 424 17.16 2.39 3.44
CA ILE A 424 17.94 1.17 3.59
C ILE A 424 17.82 0.27 2.35
N VAL A 425 16.64 0.17 1.73
CA VAL A 425 16.48 -0.51 0.44
C VAL A 425 17.37 0.14 -0.61
N LEU A 426 17.32 1.48 -0.73
CA LEU A 426 18.16 2.20 -1.70
C LEU A 426 19.65 2.00 -1.42
N LEU A 427 20.10 2.22 -0.20
CA LEU A 427 21.51 2.06 0.15
C LEU A 427 21.99 0.62 -0.04
N THR A 428 21.20 -0.38 0.32
CA THR A 428 21.55 -1.81 0.15
C THR A 428 21.76 -2.17 -1.33
N LEU A 429 20.95 -1.58 -2.22
CA LEU A 429 21.01 -1.86 -3.66
C LEU A 429 22.01 -0.99 -4.43
N PHE A 430 22.38 0.18 -3.92
CA PHE A 430 23.17 1.16 -4.69
C PHE A 430 24.50 1.54 -4.03
N TRP A 431 24.72 1.20 -2.76
CA TRP A 431 25.91 1.59 -2.03
C TRP A 431 26.62 0.40 -1.37
N LYS A 432 27.80 0.03 -1.86
CA LYS A 432 28.59 -1.13 -1.38
C LYS A 432 29.00 -1.03 0.09
N ARG A 433 29.17 0.20 0.61
CA ARG A 433 29.73 0.46 1.94
C ARG A 433 28.68 0.54 3.04
N LEU A 434 27.43 0.17 2.80
CA LEU A 434 26.43 0.05 3.84
C LEU A 434 26.81 -1.07 4.80
N SER A 435 26.93 -0.76 6.10
CA SER A 435 27.18 -1.77 7.16
C SER A 435 25.86 -2.26 7.76
N ASN A 436 25.89 -3.43 8.40
CA ASN A 436 24.74 -3.95 9.17
C ASN A 436 24.31 -3.00 10.30
N TRP A 437 25.27 -2.37 11.01
CA TRP A 437 24.97 -1.38 12.05
C TRP A 437 24.39 -0.09 11.48
N GLY A 438 24.91 0.37 10.34
CA GLY A 438 24.34 1.53 9.64
C GLY A 438 22.91 1.29 9.22
N ALA A 439 22.60 0.12 8.68
CA ALA A 439 21.25 -0.27 8.33
C ALA A 439 20.34 -0.36 9.57
N LEU A 440 20.81 -0.98 10.65
CA LEU A 440 20.05 -1.14 11.90
C LEU A 440 19.65 0.20 12.52
N PHE A 441 20.65 1.08 12.73
CA PHE A 441 20.38 2.39 13.32
C PHE A 441 19.63 3.33 12.37
N GLY A 442 19.83 3.20 11.06
CA GLY A 442 19.02 3.90 10.05
C GLY A 442 17.56 3.51 10.13
N LEU A 443 17.24 2.21 10.10
CA LEU A 443 15.87 1.68 10.22
C LEU A 443 15.19 2.19 11.50
N LEU A 444 15.87 2.06 12.65
CA LEU A 444 15.33 2.49 13.93
C LEU A 444 15.08 4.00 13.98
N SER A 445 16.06 4.80 13.56
CA SER A 445 15.92 6.26 13.59
C SER A 445 14.81 6.74 12.65
N GLY A 446 14.69 6.18 11.45
CA GLY A 446 13.61 6.51 10.53
C GLY A 446 12.24 6.15 11.08
N ALA A 447 12.09 4.95 11.65
CA ALA A 447 10.84 4.51 12.28
C ALA A 447 10.45 5.39 13.46
N VAL A 448 11.40 5.69 14.38
CA VAL A 448 11.15 6.51 15.56
C VAL A 448 10.79 7.94 15.19
N VAL A 449 11.53 8.54 14.26
CA VAL A 449 11.26 9.92 13.84
C VAL A 449 9.88 10.02 13.15
N ALA A 450 9.54 9.12 12.24
CA ALA A 450 8.23 9.14 11.61
C ALA A 450 7.11 8.92 12.64
N PHE A 451 7.28 7.97 13.56
CA PHE A 451 6.28 7.70 14.60
C PHE A 451 6.08 8.90 15.53
N VAL A 452 7.16 9.46 16.06
CA VAL A 452 7.08 10.59 17.02
C VAL A 452 6.55 11.85 16.31
N TRP A 453 7.02 12.13 15.09
CA TRP A 453 6.57 13.29 14.31
C TRP A 453 5.05 13.25 14.05
N GLY A 454 4.52 12.08 13.65
CA GLY A 454 3.08 11.90 13.42
C GLY A 454 2.20 11.91 14.68
N GLN A 455 2.81 11.83 15.89
CA GLN A 455 2.05 11.87 17.16
C GLN A 455 2.12 13.23 17.86
N VAL A 456 3.02 14.11 17.44
CA VAL A 456 3.23 15.44 18.05
C VAL A 456 2.61 16.49 17.16
N SER A 457 1.64 17.27 17.68
CA SER A 457 1.03 18.38 16.95
C SER A 457 1.73 19.69 17.30
N THR A 458 2.39 20.27 16.31
CA THR A 458 3.00 21.59 16.33
C THR A 458 2.86 22.20 14.94
N PRO A 459 2.95 23.55 14.79
CA PRO A 459 2.90 24.16 13.46
C PRO A 459 3.86 23.58 12.43
N MET A 460 4.99 23.04 12.86
CA MET A 460 5.99 22.41 12.01
C MET A 460 5.62 20.96 11.64
N THR A 461 5.19 20.17 12.63
CA THR A 461 4.80 18.77 12.40
C THR A 461 3.52 18.66 11.60
N ASP A 462 2.59 19.58 11.77
CA ASP A 462 1.33 19.62 11.05
C ASP A 462 1.53 20.10 9.58
N ALA A 463 2.56 20.91 9.32
CA ALA A 463 2.86 21.43 7.98
C ALA A 463 3.74 20.48 7.13
N ILE A 464 4.55 19.62 7.74
CA ILE A 464 5.52 18.78 7.05
C ILE A 464 5.22 17.31 7.30
N TYR A 465 4.95 16.59 6.23
CA TYR A 465 4.67 15.15 6.27
C TYR A 465 5.84 14.36 6.88
N GLU A 466 5.55 13.51 7.87
CA GLU A 466 6.53 12.79 8.70
C GLU A 466 7.50 11.89 7.93
N ILE A 467 7.16 11.50 6.70
CA ILE A 467 8.07 10.75 5.85
C ILE A 467 9.34 11.53 5.52
N ILE A 468 9.25 12.84 5.37
CA ILE A 468 10.37 13.71 4.98
C ILE A 468 11.47 13.69 6.05
N PRO A 469 11.21 14.11 7.31
CA PRO A 469 12.24 14.06 8.35
C PRO A 469 12.68 12.63 8.67
N GLY A 470 11.75 11.67 8.69
CA GLY A 470 12.09 10.27 8.96
C GLY A 470 13.02 9.67 7.92
N PHE A 471 12.74 9.88 6.62
CA PHE A 471 13.59 9.42 5.52
C PHE A 471 14.98 10.08 5.53
N ALA A 472 15.03 11.40 5.77
CA ALA A 472 16.28 12.14 5.82
C ALA A 472 17.16 11.70 7.00
N VAL A 473 16.59 11.58 8.21
CA VAL A 473 17.33 11.14 9.41
C VAL A 473 17.84 9.71 9.23
N ASN A 474 17.03 8.79 8.71
CA ASN A 474 17.48 7.43 8.40
C ASN A 474 18.69 7.45 7.46
N LEU A 475 18.58 8.18 6.34
CA LEU A 475 19.66 8.24 5.35
C LEU A 475 20.96 8.77 5.96
N ILE A 476 20.88 9.84 6.74
CA ILE A 476 22.04 10.44 7.41
C ILE A 476 22.65 9.46 8.43
N VAL A 477 21.84 8.89 9.30
CA VAL A 477 22.29 7.96 10.33
C VAL A 477 22.92 6.71 9.70
N ALA A 478 22.25 6.12 8.68
CA ALA A 478 22.77 4.94 8.00
C ALA A 478 24.15 5.21 7.37
N VAL A 479 24.31 6.36 6.70
CA VAL A 479 25.58 6.73 6.06
C VAL A 479 26.66 7.03 7.10
N VAL A 480 26.35 7.81 8.12
CA VAL A 480 27.32 8.18 9.16
C VAL A 480 27.80 6.95 9.92
N VAL A 481 26.88 6.13 10.43
CA VAL A 481 27.23 4.91 11.17
C VAL A 481 28.02 3.94 10.29
N SER A 482 27.64 3.79 9.02
CA SER A 482 28.36 2.91 8.11
C SER A 482 29.81 3.38 7.89
N ARG A 483 30.09 4.68 7.83
CA ARG A 483 31.47 5.18 7.68
C ARG A 483 32.38 4.73 8.82
N PHE A 484 31.85 4.56 10.02
CA PHE A 484 32.64 4.13 11.19
C PHE A 484 32.63 2.61 11.43
N THR A 485 31.63 1.91 10.90
CA THR A 485 31.42 0.48 11.21
C THR A 485 31.59 -0.45 10.01
N PHE A 486 31.76 0.09 8.81
CA PHE A 486 31.97 -0.72 7.60
C PHE A 486 33.28 -1.48 7.67
N LYS A 487 33.21 -2.77 7.39
CA LYS A 487 34.37 -3.64 7.21
C LYS A 487 34.38 -4.13 5.79
N HIS A 488 35.48 -3.91 5.10
CA HIS A 488 35.66 -4.38 3.73
C HIS A 488 35.67 -5.92 3.68
N ASP A 489 34.94 -6.48 2.72
CA ASP A 489 34.86 -7.91 2.45
C ASP A 489 34.78 -8.13 0.94
N GLU A 490 35.85 -8.69 0.35
CA GLU A 490 35.97 -8.92 -1.09
C GLU A 490 34.83 -9.81 -1.62
N ALA A 491 34.44 -10.84 -0.86
CA ALA A 491 33.34 -11.72 -1.26
C ALA A 491 32.01 -10.98 -1.39
N SER A 492 31.74 -10.05 -0.47
CA SER A 492 30.55 -9.19 -0.52
C SER A 492 30.60 -8.20 -1.68
N ASP A 493 31.78 -7.71 -2.07
CA ASP A 493 31.95 -6.80 -3.20
C ASP A 493 31.72 -7.53 -4.54
N VAL A 494 32.23 -8.77 -4.67
CA VAL A 494 31.98 -9.62 -5.85
C VAL A 494 30.48 -9.95 -5.97
N GLU A 495 29.83 -10.38 -4.87
CA GLU A 495 28.39 -10.66 -4.83
C GLU A 495 27.56 -9.44 -5.26
N PHE A 496 27.98 -8.23 -4.84
CA PHE A 496 27.34 -7.00 -5.25
C PHE A 496 27.46 -6.76 -6.75
N ASP A 497 28.68 -6.86 -7.31
CA ASP A 497 28.93 -6.62 -8.74
C ASP A 497 28.22 -7.65 -9.63
N GLU A 498 28.21 -8.93 -9.25
CA GLU A 498 27.44 -9.97 -9.90
C GLU A 498 25.93 -9.68 -9.89
N SER A 499 25.40 -9.21 -8.74
CA SER A 499 23.99 -8.84 -8.61
C SER A 499 23.64 -7.66 -9.51
N VAL A 500 24.53 -6.66 -9.60
CA VAL A 500 24.36 -5.52 -10.53
C VAL A 500 24.39 -6.00 -11.98
N ALA A 501 25.31 -6.88 -12.34
CA ALA A 501 25.40 -7.46 -13.68
C ALA A 501 24.12 -8.23 -14.04
N LEU A 502 23.64 -9.11 -13.14
CA LEU A 502 22.39 -9.85 -13.31
C LEU A 502 21.17 -8.93 -13.51
N SER A 503 21.10 -7.82 -12.76
CA SER A 503 20.00 -6.85 -12.88
C SER A 503 19.92 -6.14 -14.24
N ARG A 504 20.99 -6.17 -15.04
CA ARG A 504 21.10 -5.53 -16.35
C ARG A 504 20.86 -6.48 -17.52
N VAL A 505 20.72 -7.78 -17.26
CA VAL A 505 20.40 -8.78 -18.29
C VAL A 505 19.02 -8.44 -18.86
N LYS A 506 18.94 -8.32 -20.20
CA LYS A 506 17.70 -7.99 -20.93
C LYS A 506 16.88 -9.22 -21.24
#